data_6d7454952ed94c27cc0eb6b584cb5629
#
_entry.id   6d7454952ed94c27cc0eb6b584cb5629
#
_cell.length_a   1.000
_cell.length_b   1.000
_cell.length_c   1.000
_cell.angle_alpha   90.00
_cell.angle_beta   90.00
_cell.angle_gamma   90.00
#
_symmetry.space_group_name_H-M   'P 1'
#
loop_
_entity.id
_entity.type
_entity.pdbx_description
1 polymer ?
#
loop_
_entity_poly.entity_id
_entity_poly.type
_entity_poly.pdbx_seq_one_letter_code
_entity_poly.pdbx_strand_id
1 'polypeptide(L)'
;MIGGEVELSPPDLTTVLFVLAHDPDGEVSAGARRCLAELPEGVLREAVSTPSLHPRILDGIARLYLRNREIASLIVSHPHCPEETRLFLAERGIEVPHRTASSPHGTEEEAAQEFPEAGEGEVDEESEAFRGKYQLAQVMGVSDKIKIAQTGDKEWRMILIRDSNKLVSGTVIKNPRITEQEVLTICKSSIQNDEILRVICANKEWIKNYQIRKALVENNKTPLPSALRFLATLTEKDLAHLAKSKSVSSVLSTQARKLLLSKKKDK
;
A
#
# COMPACT_ATOMS: atom_id res chain seq x y z
N MET A 1 -23.45 -27.34 -20.25
CA MET A 1 -24.47 -26.31 -20.47
C MET A 1 -24.96 -25.81 -19.14
N ILE A 2 -24.44 -24.69 -18.66
CA ILE A 2 -25.03 -23.92 -17.56
C ILE A 2 -24.98 -22.48 -18.08
N GLY A 3 -26.02 -22.12 -18.86
CA GLY A 3 -26.25 -20.75 -19.26
C GLY A 3 -27.11 -20.08 -18.19
N GLY A 4 -26.46 -19.59 -17.15
CA GLY A 4 -27.08 -18.60 -16.28
C GLY A 4 -26.80 -17.23 -16.86
N GLU A 5 -27.80 -16.55 -17.40
CA GLU A 5 -27.70 -15.12 -17.68
C GLU A 5 -27.54 -14.41 -16.33
N VAL A 6 -26.34 -13.95 -16.05
CA VAL A 6 -26.07 -13.09 -14.90
C VAL A 6 -26.37 -11.67 -15.33
N GLU A 7 -27.50 -11.11 -14.91
CA GLU A 7 -27.78 -9.69 -15.08
C GLU A 7 -26.82 -8.89 -14.19
N LEU A 8 -25.77 -8.34 -14.80
CA LEU A 8 -24.84 -7.45 -14.11
C LEU A 8 -25.37 -6.02 -14.09
N SER A 9 -25.19 -5.32 -12.98
CA SER A 9 -25.48 -3.89 -12.94
C SER A 9 -24.55 -3.13 -13.92
N PRO A 10 -24.96 -1.97 -14.47
CA PRO A 10 -24.10 -1.18 -15.38
C PRO A 10 -22.69 -0.91 -14.88
N PRO A 11 -22.45 -0.52 -13.61
CA PRO A 11 -21.08 -0.36 -13.08
C PRO A 11 -20.31 -1.68 -12.99
N ASP A 12 -20.98 -2.78 -12.61
CA ASP A 12 -20.34 -4.09 -12.52
C ASP A 12 -19.98 -4.62 -13.92
N LEU A 13 -20.88 -4.49 -14.89
CA LEU A 13 -20.65 -4.87 -16.28
C LEU A 13 -19.43 -4.10 -16.84
N THR A 14 -19.38 -2.80 -16.64
CA THR A 14 -18.27 -1.95 -17.08
C THR A 14 -16.96 -2.36 -16.42
N THR A 15 -17.00 -2.67 -15.12
CA THR A 15 -15.85 -3.13 -14.35
C THR A 15 -15.34 -4.48 -14.87
N VAL A 16 -16.21 -5.45 -15.07
CA VAL A 16 -15.86 -6.79 -15.58
C VAL A 16 -15.26 -6.68 -16.99
N LEU A 17 -15.87 -5.93 -17.88
CA LEU A 17 -15.36 -5.72 -19.23
C LEU A 17 -14.00 -5.02 -19.22
N PHE A 18 -13.80 -4.05 -18.32
CA PHE A 18 -12.51 -3.37 -18.18
C PHE A 18 -11.41 -4.32 -17.69
N VAL A 19 -11.71 -5.20 -16.73
CA VAL A 19 -10.77 -6.22 -16.24
C VAL A 19 -10.44 -7.22 -17.36
N LEU A 20 -11.44 -7.75 -18.04
CA LEU A 20 -11.25 -8.69 -19.15
C LEU A 20 -10.51 -8.05 -20.36
N ALA A 21 -10.60 -6.74 -20.55
CA ALA A 21 -9.83 -6.03 -21.57
C ALA A 21 -8.31 -6.05 -21.32
N HIS A 22 -7.90 -6.43 -20.11
CA HIS A 22 -6.49 -6.59 -19.70
C HIS A 22 -6.12 -8.06 -19.41
N ASP A 23 -6.98 -9.00 -19.83
CA ASP A 23 -6.70 -10.43 -19.71
C ASP A 23 -5.47 -10.82 -20.55
N PRO A 24 -4.61 -11.74 -20.07
CA PRO A 24 -3.47 -12.25 -20.82
C PRO A 24 -3.88 -13.04 -22.08
N ASP A 25 -5.09 -13.58 -22.11
CA ASP A 25 -5.65 -14.20 -23.32
C ASP A 25 -6.05 -13.12 -24.33
N GLY A 26 -5.39 -13.14 -25.50
CA GLY A 26 -5.61 -12.16 -26.56
C GLY A 26 -7.02 -12.16 -27.15
N GLU A 27 -7.70 -13.31 -27.19
CA GLU A 27 -9.07 -13.42 -27.74
C GLU A 27 -10.07 -12.82 -26.73
N VAL A 28 -9.93 -13.13 -25.43
CA VAL A 28 -10.75 -12.58 -24.35
C VAL A 28 -10.57 -11.07 -24.27
N SER A 29 -9.34 -10.61 -24.27
CA SER A 29 -8.98 -9.18 -24.21
C SER A 29 -9.55 -8.40 -25.40
N ALA A 30 -9.42 -8.93 -26.64
CA ALA A 30 -9.95 -8.28 -27.82
C ALA A 30 -11.49 -8.25 -27.83
N GLY A 31 -12.15 -9.34 -27.40
CA GLY A 31 -13.59 -9.42 -27.23
C GLY A 31 -14.11 -8.39 -26.22
N ALA A 32 -13.50 -8.35 -25.05
CA ALA A 32 -13.87 -7.42 -23.99
C ALA A 32 -13.69 -5.95 -24.40
N ARG A 33 -12.60 -5.61 -25.09
CA ARG A 33 -12.37 -4.23 -25.61
C ARG A 33 -13.42 -3.83 -26.63
N ARG A 34 -13.84 -4.76 -27.49
CA ARG A 34 -14.92 -4.50 -28.47
C ARG A 34 -16.23 -4.25 -27.75
N CYS A 35 -16.62 -5.14 -26.83
CA CYS A 35 -17.83 -4.95 -26.02
C CYS A 35 -17.80 -3.64 -25.23
N LEU A 36 -16.65 -3.30 -24.64
CA LEU A 36 -16.49 -2.06 -23.88
C LEU A 36 -16.65 -0.83 -24.79
N ALA A 37 -16.18 -0.88 -26.03
CA ALA A 37 -16.29 0.22 -27.00
C ALA A 37 -17.70 0.35 -27.61
N GLU A 38 -18.52 -0.69 -27.56
CA GLU A 38 -19.88 -0.75 -28.12
C GLU A 38 -20.97 -0.65 -27.05
N LEU A 39 -20.61 -0.36 -25.78
CA LEU A 39 -21.59 -0.22 -24.72
C LEU A 39 -22.61 0.88 -25.02
N PRO A 40 -23.91 0.61 -24.78
CA PRO A 40 -24.96 1.62 -24.93
C PRO A 40 -24.70 2.85 -24.04
N GLU A 41 -24.98 4.03 -24.56
CA GLU A 41 -24.73 5.30 -23.85
C GLU A 41 -25.44 5.37 -22.50
N GLY A 42 -26.65 4.81 -22.39
CA GLY A 42 -27.39 4.74 -21.14
C GLY A 42 -26.67 3.93 -20.05
N VAL A 43 -26.07 2.80 -20.44
CA VAL A 43 -25.26 1.94 -19.54
C VAL A 43 -24.01 2.66 -19.06
N LEU A 44 -23.33 3.35 -19.96
CA LEU A 44 -22.14 4.14 -19.64
C LEU A 44 -22.46 5.32 -18.72
N ARG A 45 -23.57 6.02 -18.99
CA ARG A 45 -24.02 7.14 -18.17
C ARG A 45 -24.31 6.68 -16.74
N GLU A 46 -25.02 5.57 -16.58
CA GLU A 46 -25.33 5.01 -15.26
C GLU A 46 -24.07 4.54 -14.54
N ALA A 47 -23.16 3.83 -15.25
CA ALA A 47 -21.90 3.39 -14.69
C ALA A 47 -21.05 4.57 -14.22
N VAL A 48 -20.85 5.59 -15.06
CA VAL A 48 -20.06 6.79 -14.73
C VAL A 48 -20.70 7.64 -13.63
N SER A 49 -22.03 7.60 -13.48
CA SER A 49 -22.72 8.33 -12.40
C SER A 49 -22.58 7.65 -11.03
N THR A 50 -22.11 6.43 -10.99
CA THR A 50 -21.97 5.67 -9.75
C THR A 50 -20.69 6.10 -8.98
N PRO A 51 -20.81 6.67 -7.76
CA PRO A 51 -19.66 7.25 -7.04
C PRO A 51 -18.54 6.27 -6.72
N SER A 52 -18.83 4.97 -6.70
CA SER A 52 -17.86 3.90 -6.38
C SER A 52 -17.02 3.43 -7.58
N LEU A 53 -17.24 3.98 -8.78
CA LEU A 53 -16.50 3.54 -9.97
C LEU A 53 -15.00 3.86 -9.83
N HIS A 54 -14.18 2.86 -10.12
CA HIS A 54 -12.73 2.95 -9.93
C HIS A 54 -12.08 3.99 -10.89
N PRO A 55 -11.13 4.84 -10.42
CA PRO A 55 -10.47 5.89 -11.22
C PRO A 55 -9.88 5.42 -12.56
N ARG A 56 -9.33 4.20 -12.61
CA ARG A 56 -8.78 3.63 -13.85
C ARG A 56 -9.83 3.31 -14.90
N ILE A 57 -11.02 2.92 -14.45
CA ILE A 57 -12.14 2.66 -15.37
C ILE A 57 -12.60 3.97 -15.97
N LEU A 58 -12.67 5.03 -15.15
CA LEU A 58 -12.97 6.40 -15.61
C LEU A 58 -11.95 6.88 -16.66
N ASP A 59 -10.64 6.65 -16.44
CA ASP A 59 -9.60 6.99 -17.42
C ASP A 59 -9.74 6.17 -18.71
N GLY A 60 -10.00 4.87 -18.60
CA GLY A 60 -10.23 4.01 -19.76
C GLY A 60 -11.45 4.41 -20.58
N ILE A 61 -12.58 4.72 -19.93
CA ILE A 61 -13.79 5.21 -20.59
C ILE A 61 -13.54 6.58 -21.23
N ALA A 62 -12.84 7.50 -20.56
CA ALA A 62 -12.49 8.81 -21.08
C ALA A 62 -11.71 8.72 -22.41
N ARG A 63 -10.79 7.76 -22.52
CA ARG A 63 -9.99 7.55 -23.73
C ARG A 63 -10.78 6.89 -24.86
N LEU A 64 -11.66 5.94 -24.54
CA LEU A 64 -12.48 5.24 -25.52
C LEU A 64 -13.62 6.13 -26.06
N TYR A 65 -14.25 6.90 -25.18
CA TYR A 65 -15.43 7.72 -25.51
C TYR A 65 -15.13 9.23 -25.62
N LEU A 66 -13.91 9.58 -25.98
CA LEU A 66 -13.46 10.98 -26.11
C LEU A 66 -14.35 11.86 -27.00
N ARG A 67 -14.99 11.27 -28.03
CA ARG A 67 -15.91 11.96 -28.95
C ARG A 67 -17.28 12.23 -28.34
N ASN A 68 -17.66 11.52 -27.29
CA ASN A 68 -18.91 11.72 -26.59
C ASN A 68 -18.72 12.77 -25.48
N ARG A 69 -19.04 14.02 -25.79
CA ARG A 69 -18.86 15.14 -24.86
C ARG A 69 -19.66 14.98 -23.56
N GLU A 70 -20.83 14.33 -23.64
CA GLU A 70 -21.70 14.14 -22.48
C GLU A 70 -21.06 13.19 -21.46
N ILE A 71 -20.58 12.02 -21.92
CA ILE A 71 -19.85 11.08 -21.07
C ILE A 71 -18.56 11.70 -20.52
N ALA A 72 -17.81 12.42 -21.36
CA ALA A 72 -16.59 13.09 -20.94
C ALA A 72 -16.86 14.15 -19.85
N SER A 73 -17.95 14.91 -19.94
CA SER A 73 -18.37 15.89 -18.94
C SER A 73 -18.77 15.22 -17.61
N LEU A 74 -19.47 14.09 -17.67
CA LEU A 74 -19.81 13.30 -16.48
C LEU A 74 -18.54 12.76 -15.78
N ILE A 75 -17.56 12.27 -16.56
CA ILE A 75 -16.28 11.78 -16.02
C ILE A 75 -15.53 12.91 -15.32
N VAL A 76 -15.44 14.09 -15.92
CA VAL A 76 -14.77 15.26 -15.32
C VAL A 76 -15.43 15.66 -13.99
N SER A 77 -16.75 15.55 -13.90
CA SER A 77 -17.55 15.88 -12.70
C SER A 77 -17.50 14.78 -11.65
N HIS A 78 -17.00 13.61 -11.98
CA HIS A 78 -17.00 12.47 -11.06
C HIS A 78 -16.03 12.71 -9.87
N PRO A 79 -16.42 12.36 -8.62
CA PRO A 79 -15.61 12.64 -7.42
C PRO A 79 -14.24 11.97 -7.45
N HIS A 80 -14.14 10.79 -8.05
CA HIS A 80 -12.90 10.01 -8.16
C HIS A 80 -12.21 10.12 -9.53
N CYS A 81 -12.54 11.14 -10.33
CA CYS A 81 -11.86 11.36 -11.61
C CYS A 81 -10.39 11.72 -11.36
N PRO A 82 -9.42 10.97 -11.94
CA PRO A 82 -8.00 11.29 -11.81
C PRO A 82 -7.67 12.66 -12.38
N GLU A 83 -6.74 13.37 -11.76
CA GLU A 83 -6.31 14.69 -12.25
C GLU A 83 -5.69 14.63 -13.64
N GLU A 84 -4.94 13.57 -13.94
CA GLU A 84 -4.39 13.31 -15.27
C GLU A 84 -5.49 13.17 -16.33
N THR A 85 -6.60 12.51 -15.99
CA THR A 85 -7.76 12.34 -16.88
C THR A 85 -8.50 13.68 -17.09
N ARG A 86 -8.60 14.52 -16.03
CA ARG A 86 -9.18 15.86 -16.14
C ARG A 86 -8.36 16.75 -17.06
N LEU A 87 -7.04 16.76 -16.89
CA LEU A 87 -6.13 17.52 -17.77
C LEU A 87 -6.23 17.03 -19.22
N PHE A 88 -6.22 15.70 -19.41
CA PHE A 88 -6.37 15.08 -20.72
C PHE A 88 -7.68 15.50 -21.42
N LEU A 89 -8.80 15.59 -20.70
CA LEU A 89 -10.09 16.02 -21.25
C LEU A 89 -10.15 17.53 -21.46
N ALA A 90 -9.54 18.32 -20.56
CA ALA A 90 -9.44 19.78 -20.68
C ALA A 90 -8.65 20.21 -21.93
N GLU A 91 -7.52 19.55 -22.22
CA GLU A 91 -6.73 19.77 -23.46
C GLU A 91 -7.53 19.55 -24.75
N ARG A 92 -8.62 18.78 -24.65
CA ARG A 92 -9.52 18.44 -25.78
C ARG A 92 -10.80 19.25 -25.79
N GLY A 93 -10.86 20.32 -24.99
CA GLY A 93 -11.95 21.28 -24.98
C GLY A 93 -13.22 20.79 -24.28
N ILE A 94 -13.09 19.85 -23.32
CA ILE A 94 -14.15 19.50 -22.40
C ILE A 94 -14.08 20.47 -21.22
N GLU A 95 -15.17 21.21 -20.96
CA GLU A 95 -15.24 22.16 -19.85
C GLU A 95 -15.10 21.41 -18.53
N VAL A 96 -14.05 21.73 -17.79
CA VAL A 96 -13.85 21.24 -16.42
C VAL A 96 -14.59 22.22 -15.51
N PRO A 97 -15.64 21.81 -14.80
CA PRO A 97 -16.28 22.69 -13.83
C PRO A 97 -15.21 23.11 -12.81
N HIS A 98 -14.98 24.42 -12.72
CA HIS A 98 -14.13 24.97 -11.67
C HIS A 98 -14.77 24.64 -10.31
N ARG A 99 -14.33 23.57 -9.68
CA ARG A 99 -14.39 23.53 -8.24
C ARG A 99 -13.50 24.68 -7.81
N THR A 100 -14.07 25.67 -7.15
CA THR A 100 -13.31 26.65 -6.39
C THR A 100 -12.43 25.88 -5.41
N ALA A 101 -11.25 25.51 -5.89
CA ALA A 101 -10.15 25.15 -5.04
C ALA A 101 -9.73 26.47 -4.41
N SER A 102 -10.03 26.67 -3.15
CA SER A 102 -9.27 27.55 -2.30
C SER A 102 -7.84 26.99 -2.27
N SER A 103 -7.04 27.47 -3.22
CA SER A 103 -5.60 27.43 -3.11
C SER A 103 -5.20 28.60 -2.24
N PRO A 104 -4.44 28.41 -1.19
CA PRO A 104 -3.54 29.42 -0.71
C PRO A 104 -2.17 29.20 -1.38
N HIS A 105 -1.87 30.01 -2.35
CA HIS A 105 -0.51 30.40 -2.60
C HIS A 105 -0.15 31.36 -1.45
N GLY A 106 0.73 30.94 -0.59
CA GLY A 106 1.20 31.75 0.53
C GLY A 106 2.42 31.05 1.12
N THR A 107 3.60 31.62 0.79
CA THR A 107 4.83 31.76 1.60
C THR A 107 5.03 30.74 2.74
N GLU A 108 6.18 30.09 2.64
CA GLU A 108 6.87 29.42 3.72
C GLU A 108 6.77 30.23 5.02
N GLU A 109 6.01 29.73 5.98
CA GLU A 109 6.21 29.96 7.40
C GLU A 109 5.53 28.81 8.15
N GLU A 110 6.29 28.22 9.04
CA GLU A 110 5.96 27.13 9.93
C GLU A 110 4.60 27.32 10.61
N ALA A 111 3.67 26.39 10.36
CA ALA A 111 2.62 26.08 11.31
C ALA A 111 2.47 24.56 11.35
N ALA A 112 3.06 23.98 12.37
CA ALA A 112 2.73 22.63 12.84
C ALA A 112 1.23 22.59 13.10
N GLN A 113 0.45 22.14 12.11
CA GLN A 113 -0.92 21.71 12.37
C GLN A 113 -0.85 20.30 12.95
N GLU A 114 -1.05 20.21 14.25
CA GLU A 114 -1.47 18.98 14.93
C GLU A 114 -2.72 18.46 14.19
N PHE A 115 -2.50 17.46 13.34
CA PHE A 115 -3.60 16.60 12.91
C PHE A 115 -4.01 15.80 14.15
N PRO A 116 -5.33 15.73 14.48
CA PRO A 116 -5.75 14.87 15.57
C PRO A 116 -5.25 13.45 15.25
N GLU A 117 -4.53 12.86 16.19
CA GLU A 117 -4.27 11.43 16.24
C GLU A 117 -5.63 10.70 16.32
N ALA A 118 -6.32 10.56 15.21
CA ALA A 118 -7.27 9.50 15.05
C ALA A 118 -6.43 8.23 15.02
N GLY A 119 -6.32 7.58 16.17
CA GLY A 119 -5.67 6.29 16.29
C GLY A 119 -6.24 5.38 15.20
N GLU A 120 -5.42 5.07 14.19
CA GLU A 120 -5.77 4.07 13.19
C GLU A 120 -5.99 2.79 13.99
N GLY A 121 -7.26 2.34 14.11
CA GLY A 121 -7.65 1.16 14.86
C GLY A 121 -6.87 -0.09 14.43
N GLU A 122 -7.00 -1.16 15.18
CA GLU A 122 -6.44 -2.45 14.76
C GLU A 122 -6.99 -2.82 13.39
N VAL A 123 -6.11 -3.22 12.48
CA VAL A 123 -6.51 -3.69 11.15
C VAL A 123 -7.16 -5.05 11.30
N ASP A 124 -8.41 -5.15 10.89
CA ASP A 124 -9.13 -6.42 10.82
C ASP A 124 -8.80 -7.09 9.46
N GLU A 125 -7.86 -8.05 9.50
CA GLU A 125 -7.47 -8.81 8.33
C GLU A 125 -8.62 -9.70 7.79
N GLU A 126 -9.68 -9.92 8.57
CA GLU A 126 -10.86 -10.68 8.16
C GLU A 126 -11.93 -9.80 7.52
N SER A 127 -11.81 -8.48 7.60
CA SER A 127 -12.76 -7.56 7.02
C SER A 127 -12.87 -7.70 5.49
N GLU A 128 -14.07 -7.53 4.98
CA GLU A 128 -14.33 -7.57 3.54
C GLU A 128 -13.53 -6.49 2.79
N ALA A 129 -13.36 -5.32 3.41
CA ALA A 129 -12.57 -4.22 2.87
C ALA A 129 -11.09 -4.59 2.73
N PHE A 130 -10.49 -5.25 3.73
CA PHE A 130 -9.11 -5.72 3.66
C PHE A 130 -8.92 -6.79 2.57
N ARG A 131 -9.85 -7.76 2.49
CA ARG A 131 -9.83 -8.79 1.45
C ARG A 131 -9.94 -8.19 0.05
N GLY A 132 -10.80 -7.18 -0.14
CA GLY A 132 -10.92 -6.45 -1.41
C GLY A 132 -9.61 -5.74 -1.79
N LYS A 133 -8.96 -5.05 -0.85
CA LYS A 133 -7.65 -4.42 -1.06
C LYS A 133 -6.56 -5.46 -1.38
N TYR A 134 -6.57 -6.59 -0.71
CA TYR A 134 -5.63 -7.68 -0.96
C TYR A 134 -5.78 -8.25 -2.37
N GLN A 135 -7.01 -8.52 -2.83
CA GLN A 135 -7.28 -8.99 -4.19
C GLN A 135 -6.86 -7.94 -5.23
N LEU A 136 -7.18 -6.67 -4.98
CA LEU A 136 -6.76 -5.57 -5.85
C LEU A 136 -5.24 -5.49 -5.94
N ALA A 137 -4.52 -5.66 -4.84
CA ALA A 137 -3.06 -5.68 -4.81
C ALA A 137 -2.47 -6.79 -5.70
N GLN A 138 -3.15 -7.93 -5.87
CA GLN A 138 -2.66 -9.02 -6.72
C GLN A 138 -2.65 -8.65 -8.21
N VAL A 139 -3.62 -7.86 -8.65
CA VAL A 139 -3.80 -7.49 -10.06
C VAL A 139 -3.18 -6.14 -10.44
N MET A 140 -2.78 -5.36 -9.45
CA MET A 140 -2.17 -4.04 -9.66
C MET A 140 -0.78 -4.10 -10.25
N GLY A 141 -0.47 -3.15 -11.16
CA GLY A 141 0.87 -2.92 -11.66
C GLY A 141 1.84 -2.39 -10.59
N VAL A 142 3.14 -2.66 -10.77
CA VAL A 142 4.20 -2.26 -9.82
C VAL A 142 4.20 -0.75 -9.58
N SER A 143 4.02 0.06 -10.62
CA SER A 143 4.00 1.53 -10.50
C SER A 143 2.90 2.04 -9.58
N ASP A 144 1.71 1.42 -9.66
CA ASP A 144 0.57 1.84 -8.84
C ASP A 144 0.73 1.35 -7.40
N LYS A 145 1.27 0.15 -7.20
CA LYS A 145 1.65 -0.34 -5.88
C LYS A 145 2.64 0.60 -5.19
N ILE A 146 3.63 1.14 -5.93
CA ILE A 146 4.61 2.09 -5.39
C ILE A 146 3.92 3.39 -4.97
N LYS A 147 3.02 3.95 -5.79
CA LYS A 147 2.26 5.15 -5.43
C LYS A 147 1.45 4.94 -4.15
N ILE A 148 0.72 3.82 -4.08
CA ILE A 148 -0.08 3.47 -2.89
C ILE A 148 0.81 3.17 -1.68
N ALA A 149 1.97 2.55 -1.86
CA ALA A 149 2.91 2.32 -0.77
C ALA A 149 3.38 3.63 -0.11
N GLN A 150 3.47 4.73 -0.87
CA GLN A 150 3.89 6.04 -0.36
C GLN A 150 2.79 6.78 0.41
N THR A 151 1.52 6.63 0.00
CA THR A 151 0.41 7.49 0.48
C THR A 151 -0.73 6.71 1.13
N GLY A 152 -0.74 5.39 0.97
CA GLY A 152 -1.81 4.52 1.41
C GLY A 152 -1.98 4.46 2.93
N ASP A 153 -3.18 4.02 3.33
CA ASP A 153 -3.54 3.77 4.72
C ASP A 153 -2.81 2.55 5.31
N LYS A 154 -3.08 2.27 6.58
CA LYS A 154 -2.46 1.17 7.34
C LYS A 154 -2.68 -0.20 6.69
N GLU A 155 -3.88 -0.46 6.17
CA GLU A 155 -4.20 -1.73 5.50
C GLU A 155 -3.36 -1.92 4.24
N TRP A 156 -3.23 -0.88 3.40
CA TRP A 156 -2.37 -0.91 2.23
C TRP A 156 -0.90 -1.13 2.61
N ARG A 157 -0.42 -0.47 3.68
CA ARG A 157 0.96 -0.68 4.16
C ARG A 157 1.17 -2.12 4.62
N MET A 158 0.20 -2.73 5.34
CA MET A 158 0.26 -4.14 5.76
C MET A 158 0.29 -5.13 4.60
N ILE A 159 -0.48 -4.86 3.54
CA ILE A 159 -0.51 -5.70 2.34
C ILE A 159 0.80 -5.55 1.56
N LEU A 160 1.19 -4.33 1.23
CA LEU A 160 2.31 -4.06 0.32
C LEU A 160 3.69 -4.28 0.94
N ILE A 161 3.82 -4.29 2.27
CA ILE A 161 5.08 -4.63 2.95
C ILE A 161 5.47 -6.10 2.70
N ARG A 162 4.49 -6.97 2.42
CA ARG A 162 4.69 -8.38 2.12
C ARG A 162 4.84 -8.66 0.61
N ASP A 163 4.78 -7.62 -0.23
CA ASP A 163 4.92 -7.78 -1.68
C ASP A 163 6.30 -8.37 -2.04
N SER A 164 6.30 -9.30 -2.99
CA SER A 164 7.52 -9.95 -3.49
C SER A 164 8.46 -8.97 -4.20
N ASN A 165 7.92 -7.88 -4.74
CA ASN A 165 8.72 -6.84 -5.36
C ASN A 165 9.39 -5.96 -4.30
N LYS A 166 10.72 -6.02 -4.27
CA LYS A 166 11.54 -5.28 -3.29
C LYS A 166 11.39 -3.76 -3.38
N LEU A 167 11.05 -3.22 -4.55
CA LEU A 167 10.79 -1.78 -4.71
C LEU A 167 9.49 -1.38 -4.02
N VAL A 168 8.43 -2.19 -4.16
CA VAL A 168 7.13 -1.95 -3.51
C VAL A 168 7.28 -2.02 -2.00
N SER A 169 7.74 -3.15 -1.48
CA SER A 169 7.90 -3.36 -0.03
C SER A 169 8.92 -2.40 0.60
N GLY A 170 9.99 -2.03 -0.13
CA GLY A 170 10.96 -1.03 0.30
C GLY A 170 10.42 0.41 0.31
N THR A 171 9.37 0.69 -0.48
CA THR A 171 8.71 2.00 -0.48
C THR A 171 7.78 2.16 0.72
N VAL A 172 7.11 1.08 1.16
CA VAL A 172 6.23 1.11 2.33
C VAL A 172 6.95 1.63 3.58
N ILE A 173 8.20 1.18 3.82
CA ILE A 173 8.97 1.59 5.00
C ILE A 173 9.36 3.08 4.98
N LYS A 174 9.25 3.74 3.83
CA LYS A 174 9.50 5.18 3.65
C LYS A 174 8.23 6.02 3.72
N ASN A 175 7.07 5.39 3.92
CA ASN A 175 5.81 6.10 4.05
C ASN A 175 5.85 6.96 5.33
N PRO A 176 5.57 8.29 5.25
CA PRO A 176 5.64 9.18 6.40
C PRO A 176 4.61 8.87 7.50
N ARG A 177 3.55 8.13 7.16
CA ARG A 177 2.50 7.73 8.11
C ARG A 177 2.76 6.40 8.79
N ILE A 178 3.92 5.77 8.56
CA ILE A 178 4.23 4.49 9.21
C ILE A 178 4.44 4.69 10.71
N THR A 179 3.77 3.90 11.52
CA THR A 179 3.82 3.99 12.98
C THR A 179 4.90 3.06 13.56
N GLU A 180 5.39 3.38 14.78
CA GLU A 180 6.33 2.49 15.50
C GLU A 180 5.76 1.10 15.74
N GLN A 181 4.44 0.99 15.95
CA GLN A 181 3.76 -0.28 16.15
C GLN A 181 3.79 -1.14 14.89
N GLU A 182 3.60 -0.54 13.71
CA GLU A 182 3.75 -1.24 12.44
C GLU A 182 5.20 -1.69 12.24
N VAL A 183 6.17 -0.82 12.51
CA VAL A 183 7.60 -1.17 12.45
C VAL A 183 7.93 -2.34 13.38
N LEU A 184 7.38 -2.37 14.59
CA LEU A 184 7.55 -3.48 15.53
C LEU A 184 6.97 -4.78 14.96
N THR A 185 5.77 -4.73 14.36
CA THR A 185 5.13 -5.88 13.71
C THR A 185 5.96 -6.37 12.53
N ILE A 186 6.50 -5.46 11.73
CA ILE A 186 7.42 -5.74 10.63
C ILE A 186 8.67 -6.48 11.15
N CYS A 187 9.30 -6.00 12.22
CA CYS A 187 10.49 -6.64 12.80
C CYS A 187 10.22 -8.06 13.32
N LYS A 188 9.00 -8.32 13.81
CA LYS A 188 8.58 -9.65 14.30
C LYS A 188 8.19 -10.62 13.18
N SER A 189 7.85 -10.11 12.01
CA SER A 189 7.40 -10.93 10.87
C SER A 189 8.56 -11.47 10.04
N SER A 190 8.30 -12.58 9.31
CA SER A 190 9.27 -13.17 8.38
C SER A 190 9.24 -12.47 7.02
N ILE A 191 9.72 -11.21 6.96
CA ILE A 191 9.74 -10.45 5.72
C ILE A 191 10.80 -11.00 4.76
N GLN A 192 10.46 -11.08 3.47
CA GLN A 192 11.38 -11.57 2.44
C GLN A 192 12.45 -10.54 2.06
N ASN A 193 12.15 -9.24 2.21
CA ASN A 193 13.04 -8.17 1.86
C ASN A 193 13.92 -7.74 3.06
N ASP A 194 15.16 -8.21 3.10
CA ASP A 194 16.15 -7.88 4.14
C ASP A 194 16.57 -6.40 4.14
N GLU A 195 16.39 -5.69 3.02
CA GLU A 195 16.66 -4.26 2.93
C GLU A 195 15.78 -3.43 3.88
N ILE A 196 14.53 -3.86 4.10
CA ILE A 196 13.63 -3.22 5.08
C ILE A 196 14.26 -3.22 6.47
N LEU A 197 14.80 -4.35 6.90
CA LEU A 197 15.46 -4.44 8.22
C LEU A 197 16.71 -3.55 8.30
N ARG A 198 17.43 -3.37 7.18
CA ARG A 198 18.59 -2.44 7.13
C ARG A 198 18.12 -0.99 7.31
N VAL A 199 17.04 -0.59 6.63
CA VAL A 199 16.46 0.75 6.78
C VAL A 199 16.01 0.99 8.22
N ILE A 200 15.30 0.02 8.83
CA ILE A 200 14.89 0.12 10.24
C ILE A 200 16.10 0.25 11.17
N CYS A 201 17.15 -0.57 10.98
CA CYS A 201 18.37 -0.51 11.78
C CYS A 201 19.13 0.83 11.65
N ALA A 202 18.96 1.55 10.54
CA ALA A 202 19.58 2.84 10.28
C ALA A 202 18.78 4.02 10.84
N ASN A 203 17.47 3.85 11.07
CA ASN A 203 16.60 4.91 11.56
C ASN A 203 16.79 5.12 13.07
N LYS A 204 17.34 6.29 13.46
CA LYS A 204 17.68 6.60 14.83
C LYS A 204 16.46 6.69 15.76
N GLU A 205 15.30 7.11 15.26
CA GLU A 205 14.10 7.24 16.08
C GLU A 205 13.54 5.86 16.43
N TRP A 206 13.36 4.98 15.45
CA TRP A 206 12.82 3.65 15.71
C TRP A 206 13.70 2.79 16.62
N ILE A 207 15.03 2.90 16.50
CA ILE A 207 15.93 2.14 17.38
C ILE A 207 16.01 2.70 18.82
N LYS A 208 15.41 3.86 19.13
CA LYS A 208 15.20 4.29 20.52
C LYS A 208 14.23 3.36 21.25
N ASN A 209 13.23 2.83 20.53
CA ASN A 209 12.27 1.91 21.11
C ASN A 209 12.93 0.56 21.44
N TYR A 210 12.84 0.18 22.72
CA TYR A 210 13.43 -1.06 23.23
C TYR A 210 12.86 -2.31 22.54
N GLN A 211 11.53 -2.36 22.32
CA GLN A 211 10.85 -3.50 21.73
C GLN A 211 11.30 -3.72 20.29
N ILE A 212 11.52 -2.66 19.52
CA ILE A 212 12.04 -2.74 18.16
C ILE A 212 13.46 -3.32 18.16
N ARG A 213 14.36 -2.82 19.05
CA ARG A 213 15.71 -3.40 19.15
C ARG A 213 15.69 -4.88 19.52
N LYS A 214 14.83 -5.28 20.46
CA LYS A 214 14.64 -6.67 20.86
C LYS A 214 14.16 -7.53 19.67
N ALA A 215 13.11 -7.10 18.99
CA ALA A 215 12.58 -7.80 17.81
C ALA A 215 13.61 -7.93 16.68
N LEU A 216 14.43 -6.88 16.44
CA LEU A 216 15.52 -6.94 15.47
C LEU A 216 16.59 -7.98 15.84
N VAL A 217 16.92 -8.15 17.13
CA VAL A 217 17.89 -9.17 17.58
C VAL A 217 17.31 -10.58 17.43
N GLU A 218 16.02 -10.74 17.65
CA GLU A 218 15.31 -12.01 17.51
C GLU A 218 15.10 -12.42 16.05
N ASN A 219 15.09 -11.46 15.12
CA ASN A 219 14.89 -11.70 13.70
C ASN A 219 16.19 -12.17 13.03
N ASN A 220 16.17 -13.39 12.49
CA ASN A 220 17.34 -14.04 11.87
C ASN A 220 17.81 -13.37 10.56
N LYS A 221 16.99 -12.51 9.97
CA LYS A 221 17.33 -11.74 8.75
C LYS A 221 17.95 -10.37 9.05
N THR A 222 17.98 -9.97 10.31
CA THR A 222 18.67 -8.74 10.70
C THR A 222 20.18 -8.86 10.43
N PRO A 223 20.81 -7.86 9.82
CA PRO A 223 22.27 -7.87 9.62
C PRO A 223 23.02 -8.10 10.92
N LEU A 224 23.91 -9.09 10.95
CA LEU A 224 24.61 -9.54 12.15
C LEU A 224 25.32 -8.39 12.91
N PRO A 225 26.02 -7.44 12.24
CA PRO A 225 26.63 -6.30 12.94
C PRO A 225 25.62 -5.45 13.71
N SER A 226 24.44 -5.20 13.13
CA SER A 226 23.37 -4.45 13.77
C SER A 226 22.76 -5.23 14.93
N ALA A 227 22.49 -6.52 14.75
CA ALA A 227 21.98 -7.39 15.80
C ALA A 227 22.93 -7.45 17.00
N LEU A 228 24.24 -7.57 16.78
CA LEU A 228 25.27 -7.57 17.85
C LEU A 228 25.31 -6.22 18.60
N ARG A 229 25.19 -5.11 17.88
CA ARG A 229 25.11 -3.78 18.48
C ARG A 229 23.90 -3.64 19.40
N PHE A 230 22.73 -4.07 18.94
CA PHE A 230 21.50 -3.99 19.75
C PHE A 230 21.51 -4.99 20.90
N LEU A 231 22.08 -6.18 20.72
CA LEU A 231 22.22 -7.18 21.76
C LEU A 231 22.89 -6.62 23.03
N ALA A 232 23.92 -5.78 22.89
CA ALA A 232 24.60 -5.15 24.00
C ALA A 232 23.71 -4.22 24.84
N THR A 233 22.62 -3.71 24.25
CA THR A 233 21.67 -2.78 24.88
C THR A 233 20.49 -3.49 25.57
N LEU A 234 20.39 -4.80 25.48
CA LEU A 234 19.27 -5.56 26.04
C LEU A 234 19.45 -5.81 27.55
N THR A 235 18.31 -6.05 28.21
CA THR A 235 18.27 -6.39 29.64
C THR A 235 18.87 -7.75 29.91
N GLU A 236 19.32 -7.98 31.16
CA GLU A 236 19.86 -9.28 31.59
C GLU A 236 18.82 -10.42 31.38
N LYS A 237 17.53 -10.13 31.61
CA LYS A 237 16.44 -11.08 31.41
C LYS A 237 16.34 -11.51 29.95
N ASP A 238 16.38 -10.56 29.01
CA ASP A 238 16.28 -10.85 27.59
C ASP A 238 17.56 -11.52 27.05
N LEU A 239 18.72 -11.11 27.53
CA LEU A 239 19.99 -11.79 27.24
C LEU A 239 19.96 -13.24 27.71
N ALA A 240 19.40 -13.53 28.90
CA ALA A 240 19.28 -14.90 29.41
C ALA A 240 18.32 -15.75 28.56
N HIS A 241 17.26 -15.15 28.05
CA HIS A 241 16.34 -15.80 27.11
C HIS A 241 17.05 -16.12 25.78
N LEU A 242 17.73 -15.13 25.18
CA LEU A 242 18.44 -15.28 23.91
C LEU A 242 19.60 -16.29 23.99
N ALA A 243 20.30 -16.34 25.13
CA ALA A 243 21.38 -17.31 25.37
C ALA A 243 20.91 -18.78 25.33
N LYS A 244 19.61 -19.03 25.60
CA LYS A 244 18.98 -20.35 25.58
C LYS A 244 18.15 -20.60 24.31
N SER A 245 17.84 -19.57 23.57
CA SER A 245 16.97 -19.63 22.39
C SER A 245 17.66 -20.40 21.25
N LYS A 246 16.88 -21.25 20.58
CA LYS A 246 17.29 -21.94 19.34
C LYS A 246 16.86 -21.18 18.07
N SER A 247 16.05 -20.14 18.21
CA SER A 247 15.52 -19.34 17.09
C SER A 247 16.49 -18.28 16.59
N VAL A 248 17.51 -17.92 17.39
CA VAL A 248 18.55 -16.94 17.02
C VAL A 248 19.82 -17.63 16.57
N SER A 249 20.67 -16.92 15.82
CA SER A 249 21.93 -17.48 15.35
C SER A 249 22.85 -17.89 16.53
N SER A 250 23.64 -18.94 16.33
CA SER A 250 24.60 -19.42 17.35
C SER A 250 25.59 -18.34 17.79
N VAL A 251 25.95 -17.42 16.90
CA VAL A 251 26.80 -16.27 17.19
C VAL A 251 26.14 -15.34 18.21
N LEU A 252 24.85 -14.99 18.01
CA LEU A 252 24.11 -14.14 18.94
C LEU A 252 23.90 -14.81 20.29
N SER A 253 23.54 -16.09 20.33
CA SER A 253 23.36 -16.81 21.60
C SER A 253 24.66 -16.94 22.38
N THR A 254 25.81 -17.16 21.71
CA THR A 254 27.12 -17.21 22.35
C THR A 254 27.53 -15.84 22.89
N GLN A 255 27.29 -14.77 22.12
CA GLN A 255 27.59 -13.41 22.55
C GLN A 255 26.68 -12.96 23.71
N ALA A 256 25.39 -13.35 23.72
CA ALA A 256 24.48 -13.12 24.84
C ALA A 256 25.01 -13.77 26.14
N ARG A 257 25.52 -14.99 26.07
CA ARG A 257 26.15 -15.67 27.22
C ARG A 257 27.39 -14.91 27.74
N LYS A 258 28.27 -14.44 26.83
CA LYS A 258 29.43 -13.65 27.22
C LYS A 258 29.05 -12.36 27.93
N LEU A 259 28.06 -11.63 27.40
CA LEU A 259 27.56 -10.39 27.99
C LEU A 259 26.92 -10.61 29.38
N LEU A 260 26.22 -11.74 29.58
CA LEU A 260 25.66 -12.10 30.89
C LEU A 260 26.77 -12.36 31.93
N LEU A 261 27.84 -13.04 31.50
CA LEU A 261 28.97 -13.35 32.40
C LEU A 261 29.74 -12.08 32.78
N SER A 262 29.93 -11.12 31.84
CA SER A 262 30.56 -9.85 32.15
C SER A 262 29.74 -9.01 33.12
N LYS A 263 28.42 -8.86 32.86
CA LYS A 263 27.50 -8.09 33.75
C LYS A 263 27.38 -8.69 35.16
N LYS A 264 27.64 -10.00 35.31
CA LYS A 264 27.69 -10.64 36.66
C LYS A 264 29.00 -10.41 37.41
N LYS A 265 30.08 -10.10 36.68
CA LYS A 265 31.38 -9.78 37.33
C LYS A 265 31.48 -8.34 37.82
N ASP A 266 30.66 -7.45 37.20
CA ASP A 266 30.65 -6.02 37.55
C ASP A 266 29.62 -5.65 38.66
N LYS A 267 28.90 -6.67 39.19
CA LYS A 267 28.03 -6.60 40.38
C LYS A 267 28.69 -7.22 41.59
#